data_8a42251bf1b64d0856cf43ec76531e66
#
_entry.id   8a42251bf1b64d0856cf43ec76531e66
#
_cell.length_a   1.000
_cell.length_b   1.000
_cell.length_c   1.000
_cell.angle_alpha   90.00
_cell.angle_beta   90.00
_cell.angle_gamma   90.00
#
_symmetry.space_group_name_H-M   'P 1'
#
loop_
_entity.id
_entity.type
_entity.pdbx_description
1 polymer ?
#
loop_
_entity_poly.entity_id
_entity_poly.type
_entity_poly.pdbx_seq_one_letter_code
_entity_poly.pdbx_strand_id
1 'polypeptide(L)'
;MATAQTTIGLIYDYDQTLSPNYMQDEVLFPRFGINPGQFWKKSRELVDSEGYDGELAYLKALLDYLALDRPTNAELSALGADLKFYPGLPELFTELNATLTDQHRMLGIKVEHYIVSSGLKA
;
A
#
# COMPACT_ATOMS: atom_id res chain seq x y z
N MET A 1 -9.90 17.03 -32.67
CA MET A 1 -8.47 16.67 -32.60
C MET A 1 -8.19 15.96 -31.29
N ALA A 2 -7.52 14.83 -31.32
CA ALA A 2 -7.05 14.20 -30.10
C ALA A 2 -5.94 15.08 -29.49
N THR A 3 -6.07 15.40 -28.20
CA THR A 3 -4.99 16.04 -27.43
C THR A 3 -3.84 15.05 -27.30
N ALA A 4 -2.62 15.48 -27.61
CA ALA A 4 -1.45 14.65 -27.41
C ALA A 4 -1.33 14.26 -25.93
N GLN A 5 -1.16 12.97 -25.66
CA GLN A 5 -0.88 12.50 -24.31
C GLN A 5 0.58 12.84 -23.98
N THR A 6 0.76 13.64 -22.94
CA THR A 6 2.08 14.11 -22.49
C THR A 6 2.44 13.56 -21.10
N THR A 7 1.52 12.88 -20.44
CA THR A 7 1.75 12.32 -19.10
C THR A 7 1.96 10.81 -19.19
N ILE A 8 3.06 10.34 -18.62
CA ILE A 8 3.37 8.93 -18.40
C ILE A 8 3.07 8.64 -16.93
N GLY A 9 2.04 7.85 -16.66
CA GLY A 9 1.70 7.38 -15.31
C GLY A 9 2.41 6.07 -15.02
N LEU A 10 3.21 6.03 -13.96
CA LEU A 10 3.78 4.80 -13.41
C LEU A 10 2.97 4.38 -12.20
N ILE A 11 2.33 3.23 -12.29
CA ILE A 11 1.39 2.73 -11.29
C ILE A 11 2.02 1.53 -10.59
N TYR A 12 2.11 1.60 -9.26
CA TYR A 12 2.74 0.58 -8.42
C TYR A 12 1.71 -0.03 -7.48
N ASP A 13 1.77 -1.33 -7.32
CA ASP A 13 1.26 -2.00 -6.14
C ASP A 13 2.21 -1.74 -4.95
N TYR A 14 1.72 -1.91 -3.72
CA TYR A 14 2.52 -1.63 -2.52
C TYR A 14 3.10 -2.91 -1.90
N ASP A 15 2.23 -3.77 -1.35
CA ASP A 15 2.65 -4.96 -0.62
C ASP A 15 3.39 -5.94 -1.53
N GLN A 16 4.60 -6.33 -1.13
CA GLN A 16 5.48 -7.22 -1.89
C GLN A 16 5.90 -6.69 -3.28
N THR A 17 5.67 -5.42 -3.55
CA THR A 17 6.09 -4.72 -4.77
C THR A 17 7.05 -3.58 -4.43
N LEU A 18 6.64 -2.61 -3.64
CA LEU A 18 7.50 -1.55 -3.10
C LEU A 18 8.10 -1.95 -1.74
N SER A 19 7.41 -2.79 -0.99
CA SER A 19 7.86 -3.36 0.28
C SER A 19 8.08 -4.87 0.17
N PRO A 20 9.02 -5.45 0.94
CA PRO A 20 9.25 -6.89 0.94
C PRO A 20 8.14 -7.69 1.63
N ASN A 21 7.34 -7.07 2.47
CA ASN A 21 6.33 -7.71 3.30
C ASN A 21 4.95 -7.07 3.13
N TYR A 22 3.92 -7.76 3.62
CA TYR A 22 2.63 -7.14 3.84
C TYR A 22 2.72 -6.11 4.98
N MET A 23 2.09 -4.96 4.82
CA MET A 23 2.07 -3.89 5.82
C MET A 23 1.49 -4.39 7.16
N GLN A 24 0.49 -5.24 7.12
CA GLN A 24 -0.14 -5.82 8.32
C GLN A 24 0.87 -6.65 9.13
N ASP A 25 1.63 -7.52 8.47
CA ASP A 25 2.64 -8.37 9.12
C ASP A 25 3.80 -7.54 9.67
N GLU A 26 4.15 -6.45 9.00
CA GLU A 26 5.31 -5.65 9.34
C GLU A 26 5.07 -4.71 10.53
N VAL A 27 3.94 -4.02 10.58
CA VAL A 27 3.69 -2.97 11.58
C VAL A 27 2.45 -3.18 12.43
N LEU A 28 1.34 -3.64 11.88
CA LEU A 28 0.09 -3.77 12.63
C LEU A 28 0.13 -4.95 13.60
N PHE A 29 0.45 -6.13 13.12
CA PHE A 29 0.41 -7.33 13.94
C PHE A 29 1.39 -7.28 15.10
N PRO A 30 2.65 -6.85 14.95
CA PRO A 30 3.57 -6.68 16.07
C PRO A 30 3.08 -5.64 17.07
N ARG A 31 2.52 -4.52 16.58
CA ARG A 31 2.06 -3.42 17.45
C ARG A 31 0.90 -3.82 18.36
N PHE A 32 -0.03 -4.61 17.84
CA PHE A 32 -1.25 -5.00 18.55
C PHE A 32 -1.24 -6.47 19.04
N GLY A 33 -0.10 -7.14 18.96
CA GLY A 33 0.04 -8.53 19.42
C GLY A 33 -0.84 -9.52 18.65
N ILE A 34 -1.12 -9.26 17.39
CA ILE A 34 -1.95 -10.11 16.53
C ILE A 34 -1.10 -11.25 15.97
N ASN A 35 -1.56 -12.49 16.13
CA ASN A 35 -0.92 -13.64 15.49
C ASN A 35 -1.30 -13.69 14.00
N PRO A 36 -0.33 -13.60 13.07
CA PRO A 36 -0.62 -13.56 11.63
C PRO A 36 -1.38 -14.80 11.14
N GLY A 37 -0.98 -15.99 11.59
CA GLY A 37 -1.59 -17.25 11.17
C GLY A 37 -3.07 -17.33 11.56
N GLN A 38 -3.42 -16.92 12.77
CA GLN A 38 -4.80 -16.88 13.26
C GLN A 38 -5.60 -15.80 12.52
N PHE A 39 -5.01 -14.64 12.30
CA PHE A 39 -5.64 -13.55 11.57
C PHE A 39 -6.03 -13.95 10.15
N TRP A 40 -5.07 -14.45 9.39
CA TRP A 40 -5.32 -14.83 7.99
C TRP A 40 -6.23 -16.06 7.88
N LYS A 41 -6.22 -16.96 8.88
CA LYS A 41 -7.19 -18.04 8.96
C LYS A 41 -8.61 -17.49 9.13
N LYS A 42 -8.83 -16.56 10.08
CA LYS A 42 -10.13 -15.91 10.28
C LYS A 42 -10.61 -15.17 9.04
N SER A 43 -9.72 -14.44 8.37
CA SER A 43 -10.05 -13.75 7.12
C SER A 43 -10.54 -14.73 6.03
N ARG A 44 -9.85 -15.85 5.86
CA ARG A 44 -10.28 -16.90 4.91
C ARG A 44 -11.61 -17.54 5.28
N GLU A 45 -11.86 -17.78 6.57
CA GLU A 45 -13.14 -18.31 7.04
C GLU A 45 -14.31 -17.38 6.70
N LEU A 46 -14.13 -16.07 6.78
CA LEU A 46 -15.14 -15.09 6.35
C LEU A 46 -15.44 -15.20 4.86
N VAL A 47 -14.41 -15.42 4.02
CA VAL A 47 -14.62 -15.65 2.59
C VAL A 47 -15.35 -16.96 2.33
N ASP A 48 -14.85 -18.07 2.88
CA ASP A 48 -15.27 -19.42 2.56
C ASP A 48 -16.67 -19.76 3.14
N SER A 49 -16.94 -19.28 4.36
CA SER A 49 -18.16 -19.65 5.10
C SER A 49 -19.25 -18.59 5.05
N GLU A 50 -18.88 -17.31 4.95
CA GLU A 50 -19.82 -16.20 5.00
C GLU A 50 -19.95 -15.42 3.69
N GLY A 51 -19.15 -15.78 2.67
CA GLY A 51 -19.22 -15.19 1.33
C GLY A 51 -18.69 -13.76 1.22
N TYR A 52 -17.82 -13.35 2.14
CA TYR A 52 -17.15 -12.04 2.04
C TYR A 52 -16.23 -11.98 0.81
N ASP A 53 -16.13 -10.82 0.20
CA ASP A 53 -15.01 -10.49 -0.68
C ASP A 53 -13.71 -10.51 0.12
N GLY A 54 -12.58 -10.90 -0.50
CA GLY A 54 -11.30 -11.08 0.18
C GLY A 54 -10.80 -9.82 0.89
N GLU A 55 -10.94 -8.67 0.24
CA GLU A 55 -10.53 -7.38 0.80
C GLU A 55 -11.42 -6.96 1.98
N LEU A 56 -12.73 -7.15 1.84
CA LEU A 56 -13.68 -6.88 2.92
C LEU A 56 -13.51 -7.85 4.08
N ALA A 57 -13.13 -9.10 3.81
CA ALA A 57 -12.89 -10.10 4.85
C ALA A 57 -11.72 -9.71 5.76
N TYR A 58 -10.59 -9.30 5.16
CA TYR A 58 -9.44 -8.90 5.98
C TYR A 58 -9.71 -7.60 6.77
N LEU A 59 -10.40 -6.63 6.15
CA LEU A 59 -10.79 -5.39 6.84
C LEU A 59 -11.73 -5.68 8.01
N LYS A 60 -12.71 -6.57 7.83
CA LYS A 60 -13.61 -7.01 8.91
C LYS A 60 -12.84 -7.70 10.03
N ALA A 61 -11.95 -8.62 9.70
CA ALA A 61 -11.10 -9.29 10.68
C ALA A 61 -10.24 -8.28 11.44
N LEU A 62 -9.66 -7.30 10.76
CA LEU A 62 -8.84 -6.27 11.37
C LEU A 62 -9.64 -5.42 12.36
N LEU A 63 -10.84 -4.99 11.99
CA LEU A 63 -11.74 -4.25 12.89
C LEU A 63 -12.07 -5.06 14.15
N ASP A 64 -12.31 -6.37 14.02
CA ASP A 64 -12.59 -7.24 15.16
C ASP A 64 -11.38 -7.36 16.10
N TYR A 65 -10.18 -7.51 15.56
CA TYR A 65 -8.95 -7.60 16.35
C TYR A 65 -8.60 -6.27 17.04
N LEU A 66 -8.87 -5.13 16.40
CA LEU A 66 -8.60 -3.81 16.95
C LEU A 66 -9.73 -3.24 17.82
N ALA A 67 -10.83 -3.97 18.00
CA ALA A 67 -12.01 -3.49 18.72
C ALA A 67 -11.75 -3.09 20.18
N LEU A 68 -10.77 -3.72 20.83
CA LEU A 68 -10.38 -3.41 22.21
C LEU A 68 -9.41 -2.23 22.28
N ASP A 69 -8.44 -2.19 21.39
CA ASP A 69 -7.39 -1.16 21.36
C ASP A 69 -7.90 0.18 20.82
N ARG A 70 -8.86 0.14 19.90
CA ARG A 70 -9.48 1.33 19.27
C ARG A 70 -8.46 2.38 18.84
N PRO A 71 -7.44 2.01 18.05
CA PRO A 71 -6.42 2.97 17.63
C PRO A 71 -7.04 4.11 16.82
N THR A 72 -6.52 5.30 17.03
CA THR A 72 -6.87 6.46 16.22
C THR A 72 -6.16 6.41 14.86
N ASN A 73 -6.64 7.17 13.88
CA ASN A 73 -5.96 7.30 12.59
C ASN A 73 -4.53 7.86 12.76
N ALA A 74 -4.31 8.75 13.73
CA ALA A 74 -2.98 9.28 14.02
C ALA A 74 -2.02 8.20 14.53
N GLU A 75 -2.49 7.30 15.38
CA GLU A 75 -1.69 6.16 15.86
C GLU A 75 -1.38 5.17 14.73
N LEU A 76 -2.36 4.86 13.89
CA LEU A 76 -2.14 4.00 12.71
C LEU A 76 -1.17 4.65 11.73
N SER A 77 -1.32 5.95 11.46
CA SER A 77 -0.43 6.70 10.57
C SER A 77 1.02 6.72 11.07
N ALA A 78 1.21 6.83 12.39
CA ALA A 78 2.55 6.81 12.99
C ALA A 78 3.30 5.50 12.74
N LEU A 79 2.59 4.37 12.60
CA LEU A 79 3.20 3.07 12.27
C LEU A 79 3.83 3.06 10.86
N GLY A 80 3.39 3.95 9.98
CA GLY A 80 3.96 4.09 8.64
C GLY A 80 5.46 4.43 8.65
N ALA A 81 5.96 5.04 9.71
CA ALA A 81 7.39 5.35 9.85
C ALA A 81 8.28 4.10 9.99
N ASP A 82 7.70 2.98 10.42
CA ASP A 82 8.41 1.72 10.63
C ASP A 82 8.35 0.78 9.40
N LEU A 83 7.63 1.18 8.36
CA LEU A 83 7.55 0.41 7.11
C LEU A 83 8.90 0.37 6.40
N LYS A 84 9.23 -0.79 5.86
CA LYS A 84 10.46 -1.02 5.10
C LYS A 84 10.16 -1.10 3.61
N PHE A 85 11.07 -0.57 2.83
CA PHE A 85 11.00 -0.62 1.38
C PHE A 85 12.14 -1.47 0.82
N TYR A 86 11.97 -1.94 -0.41
CA TYR A 86 13.10 -2.52 -1.14
C TYR A 86 14.22 -1.48 -1.32
N PRO A 87 15.49 -1.92 -1.37
CA PRO A 87 16.61 -1.04 -1.67
C PRO A 87 16.40 -0.26 -2.96
N GLY A 88 16.75 1.03 -2.94
CA GLY A 88 16.55 1.93 -4.08
C GLY A 88 15.26 2.74 -4.04
N LEU A 89 14.46 2.59 -2.98
CA LEU A 89 13.29 3.42 -2.71
C LEU A 89 13.57 4.36 -1.52
N PRO A 90 13.12 5.63 -1.58
CA PRO A 90 12.31 6.26 -2.66
C PRO A 90 13.10 6.82 -3.84
N GLU A 91 14.42 6.65 -3.88
CA GLU A 91 15.34 7.26 -4.88
C GLU A 91 14.92 6.94 -6.32
N LEU A 92 14.37 5.74 -6.58
CA LEU A 92 13.87 5.31 -7.88
C LEU A 92 12.95 6.34 -8.53
N PHE A 93 12.07 6.96 -7.77
CA PHE A 93 11.11 7.94 -8.30
C PHE A 93 11.84 9.18 -8.84
N THR A 94 12.85 9.65 -8.13
CA THR A 94 13.69 10.77 -8.57
C THR A 94 14.52 10.39 -9.79
N GLU A 95 15.10 9.20 -9.81
CA GLU A 95 15.92 8.72 -10.92
C GLU A 95 15.10 8.54 -12.20
N LEU A 96 13.89 7.99 -12.10
CA LEU A 96 12.99 7.86 -13.24
C LEU A 96 12.57 9.22 -13.78
N ASN A 97 12.29 10.20 -12.94
CA ASN A 97 12.01 11.57 -13.37
C ASN A 97 13.22 12.22 -14.05
N ALA A 98 14.43 11.91 -13.62
CA ALA A 98 15.67 12.42 -14.21
C ALA A 98 15.98 11.84 -15.59
N THR A 99 15.31 10.75 -16.02
CA THR A 99 15.45 10.21 -17.39
C THR A 99 14.84 11.12 -18.44
N LEU A 100 13.94 12.04 -18.04
CA LEU A 100 13.37 13.03 -18.95
C LEU A 100 14.43 14.09 -19.33
N THR A 101 14.73 14.17 -20.64
CA THR A 101 15.60 15.20 -21.17
C THR A 101 14.87 16.56 -21.25
N ASP A 102 15.63 17.64 -21.44
CA ASP A 102 15.05 18.97 -21.65
C ASP A 102 14.13 18.99 -22.88
N GLN A 103 14.47 18.25 -23.93
CA GLN A 103 13.62 18.12 -25.12
C GLN A 103 12.26 17.51 -24.77
N HIS A 104 12.22 16.47 -23.94
CA HIS A 104 10.97 15.87 -23.48
C HIS A 104 10.14 16.87 -22.69
N ARG A 105 10.78 17.64 -21.78
CA ARG A 105 10.09 18.66 -20.97
C ARG A 105 9.56 19.81 -21.82
N MET A 106 10.29 20.24 -22.85
CA MET A 106 9.81 21.25 -23.81
C MET A 106 8.57 20.80 -24.57
N LEU A 107 8.41 19.48 -24.81
CA LEU A 107 7.21 18.89 -25.40
C LEU A 107 6.08 18.69 -24.38
N GLY A 108 6.25 19.14 -23.14
CA GLY A 108 5.28 18.98 -22.07
C GLY A 108 5.18 17.56 -21.52
N ILE A 109 6.16 16.68 -21.81
CA ILE A 109 6.18 15.31 -21.31
C ILE A 109 6.56 15.33 -19.82
N LYS A 110 5.76 14.66 -19.00
CA LYS A 110 5.99 14.47 -17.56
C LYS A 110 5.76 13.03 -17.14
N VAL A 111 6.40 12.63 -16.06
CA VAL A 111 6.18 11.36 -15.38
C VAL A 111 5.48 11.62 -14.05
N GLU A 112 4.45 10.86 -13.78
CA GLU A 112 3.72 10.88 -12.51
C GLU A 112 3.74 9.47 -11.91
N HIS A 113 3.87 9.39 -10.58
CA HIS A 113 3.94 8.14 -9.85
C HIS A 113 2.68 7.98 -8.99
N TYR A 114 2.07 6.79 -9.07
CA TYR A 114 0.85 6.46 -8.33
C TYR A 114 1.03 5.14 -7.61
N ILE A 115 0.60 5.07 -6.35
CA ILE A 115 0.50 3.84 -5.59
C ILE A 115 -0.96 3.44 -5.53
N VAL A 116 -1.28 2.22 -5.97
CA VAL A 116 -2.62 1.63 -5.90
C VAL A 116 -2.54 0.41 -5.00
N SER A 117 -3.22 0.45 -3.87
CA SER A 117 -3.18 -0.60 -2.86
C SER A 117 -4.53 -0.74 -2.17
N SER A 118 -4.87 -1.95 -1.76
CA SER A 118 -5.99 -2.24 -0.87
C SER A 118 -5.63 -2.10 0.62
N GLY A 119 -4.38 -1.74 0.92
CA GLY A 119 -3.91 -1.47 2.28
C GLY A 119 -4.53 -0.23 2.92
N LEU A 120 -4.29 -0.05 4.22
CA LEU A 120 -4.78 1.11 4.95
C LEU A 120 -4.04 2.37 4.52
N LYS A 121 -4.82 3.45 4.37
CA LYS A 121 -4.31 4.82 4.31
C LYS A 121 -4.80 5.55 5.55
N ALA A 122 -3.92 5.84 6.48
CA ALA A 122 -4.21 6.58 7.70
C ALA A 122 -3.44 7.90 7.74
#